data_3e3ec5a7a1f7a68077bc52857693d0a4
#
_entry.id   3e3ec5a7a1f7a68077bc52857693d0a4
#
_cell.length_a   1.000
_cell.length_b   1.000
_cell.length_c   1.000
_cell.angle_alpha   90.00
_cell.angle_beta   90.00
_cell.angle_gamma   90.00
#
_symmetry.space_group_name_H-M   'P 1'
#
loop_
_entity.id
_entity.type
_entity.pdbx_description
1 polymer ?
#
loop_
_entity_poly.entity_id
_entity_poly.type
_entity_poly.pdbx_seq_one_letter_code
_entity_poly.pdbx_strand_id
1 'polypeptide(L)'
;MPQFRFKHFALSHDRSTMKIGTDAMLLAALCDASNARRILDVGCGCGVVAFCAAQQAVLNSVNPVVYGIDPDADSVAEARSNACAYPLLPAENLHFEQATIQEFAQHWQGGTFDLILSNPPFFHGDLKPDHPRHLQSRHGDGNLTFEELLASVLKILAEEGRFSLILPVREGVAFDALARQSLTCVRRVVVRPTERKPAHRVVLTYARIADCPCREEHLTIRKADNRYTEAYLRLMEGYSGIENEELKMKNWVLDLRL
;
A
#
# COMPACT_ATOMS: atom_id res chain seq x y z
N MET A 1 -1.90 6.18 -24.84
CA MET A 1 -1.94 6.88 -23.55
C MET A 1 -0.61 6.68 -22.86
N PRO A 2 -0.07 7.65 -22.14
CA PRO A 2 1.20 7.48 -21.44
C PRO A 2 1.06 6.41 -20.38
N GLN A 3 1.89 5.38 -20.40
CA GLN A 3 1.94 4.34 -19.40
C GLN A 3 3.09 4.61 -18.43
N PHE A 4 2.88 4.31 -17.16
CA PHE A 4 3.95 4.28 -16.18
C PHE A 4 4.74 2.97 -16.35
N ARG A 5 6.05 3.11 -16.63
CA ARG A 5 6.93 1.96 -16.95
C ARG A 5 7.70 1.52 -15.73
N PHE A 6 7.54 0.24 -15.38
CA PHE A 6 8.34 -0.48 -14.40
C PHE A 6 9.43 -1.29 -15.11
N LYS A 7 10.31 -1.92 -14.34
CA LYS A 7 11.38 -2.77 -14.88
C LYS A 7 10.85 -3.96 -15.66
N HIS A 8 9.75 -4.55 -15.22
CA HIS A 8 9.21 -5.79 -15.79
C HIS A 8 7.81 -5.65 -16.40
N PHE A 9 7.13 -4.53 -16.19
CA PHE A 9 5.78 -4.30 -16.70
C PHE A 9 5.49 -2.80 -16.89
N ALA A 10 4.32 -2.48 -17.43
CA ALA A 10 3.84 -1.10 -17.53
C ALA A 10 2.36 -1.03 -17.13
N LEU A 11 1.94 0.07 -16.53
CA LEU A 11 0.57 0.29 -16.08
C LEU A 11 0.01 1.59 -16.64
N SER A 12 -1.26 1.57 -17.03
CA SER A 12 -2.07 2.77 -17.22
C SER A 12 -2.62 3.24 -15.87
N HIS A 13 -2.74 4.55 -15.68
CA HIS A 13 -3.30 5.15 -14.46
C HIS A 13 -4.09 6.43 -14.76
N ASP A 14 -4.67 6.51 -15.98
CA ASP A 14 -5.35 7.73 -16.44
C ASP A 14 -6.77 7.85 -15.92
N ARG A 15 -7.44 6.71 -15.68
CA ARG A 15 -8.83 6.63 -15.24
C ARG A 15 -8.98 6.58 -13.72
N SER A 16 -8.00 6.00 -13.04
CA SER A 16 -8.00 5.92 -11.57
C SER A 16 -8.04 7.28 -10.91
N THR A 17 -8.82 7.38 -9.84
CA THR A 17 -8.94 8.57 -9.00
C THR A 17 -7.61 9.01 -8.39
N MET A 18 -6.76 8.04 -8.05
CA MET A 18 -5.40 8.29 -7.58
C MET A 18 -4.36 7.85 -8.62
N LYS A 19 -3.46 8.74 -8.96
CA LYS A 19 -2.32 8.41 -9.82
C LYS A 19 -1.28 7.60 -9.06
N ILE A 20 -0.42 6.87 -9.79
CA ILE A 20 0.72 6.18 -9.20
C ILE A 20 1.60 7.20 -8.48
N GLY A 21 1.66 7.12 -7.16
CA GLY A 21 2.31 8.08 -6.29
C GLY A 21 3.40 7.48 -5.43
N THR A 22 4.18 8.34 -4.77
CA THR A 22 5.28 7.92 -3.88
C THR A 22 4.80 7.00 -2.77
N ASP A 23 3.60 7.25 -2.20
CA ASP A 23 3.05 6.44 -1.12
C ASP A 23 2.77 5.01 -1.57
N ALA A 24 2.14 4.83 -2.74
CA ALA A 24 1.90 3.50 -3.32
C ALA A 24 3.22 2.76 -3.60
N MET A 25 4.23 3.46 -4.13
CA MET A 25 5.54 2.86 -4.40
C MET A 25 6.29 2.50 -3.12
N LEU A 26 6.21 3.33 -2.08
CA LEU A 26 6.81 3.04 -0.77
C LEU A 26 6.15 1.82 -0.13
N LEU A 27 4.81 1.75 -0.12
CA LEU A 27 4.09 0.59 0.41
C LEU A 27 4.50 -0.68 -0.35
N ALA A 28 4.44 -0.63 -1.69
CA ALA A 28 4.79 -1.76 -2.55
C ALA A 28 6.23 -2.25 -2.34
N ALA A 29 7.19 -1.33 -2.16
CA ALA A 29 8.60 -1.69 -2.00
C ALA A 29 8.97 -2.10 -0.57
N LEU A 30 8.23 -1.64 0.44
CA LEU A 30 8.48 -1.91 1.85
C LEU A 30 7.65 -3.09 2.40
N CYS A 31 6.57 -3.51 1.72
CA CYS A 31 5.89 -4.75 2.08
C CYS A 31 6.80 -5.95 1.76
N ASP A 32 6.59 -7.05 2.47
CA ASP A 32 7.25 -8.32 2.17
C ASP A 32 6.22 -9.29 1.59
N ALA A 33 6.20 -9.38 0.27
CA ALA A 33 5.34 -10.29 -0.48
C ALA A 33 6.07 -11.57 -0.95
N SER A 34 7.35 -11.74 -0.58
CA SER A 34 8.23 -12.79 -1.12
C SER A 34 7.68 -14.22 -0.98
N ASN A 35 6.90 -14.49 0.07
CA ASN A 35 6.31 -15.80 0.34
C ASN A 35 4.77 -15.80 0.31
N ALA A 36 4.14 -14.67 -0.06
CA ALA A 36 2.70 -14.55 -0.05
C ALA A 36 2.06 -15.27 -1.25
N ARG A 37 1.19 -16.24 -0.97
CA ARG A 37 0.45 -17.00 -1.99
C ARG A 37 -0.91 -16.38 -2.31
N ARG A 38 -1.49 -15.67 -1.35
CA ARG A 38 -2.75 -14.94 -1.53
C ARG A 38 -2.60 -13.53 -1.00
N ILE A 39 -2.71 -12.57 -1.92
CA ILE A 39 -2.48 -11.15 -1.67
C ILE A 39 -3.77 -10.37 -1.91
N LEU A 40 -4.11 -9.43 -1.03
CA LEU A 40 -5.20 -8.48 -1.19
C LEU A 40 -4.67 -7.05 -1.12
N ASP A 41 -5.02 -6.24 -2.12
CA ASP A 41 -4.79 -4.79 -2.14
C ASP A 41 -6.12 -4.06 -1.94
N VAL A 42 -6.24 -3.34 -0.82
CA VAL A 42 -7.46 -2.62 -0.41
C VAL A 42 -7.36 -1.16 -0.79
N GLY A 43 -8.28 -0.68 -1.64
CA GLY A 43 -8.17 0.62 -2.30
C GLY A 43 -7.13 0.57 -3.40
N CYS A 44 -7.23 -0.44 -4.29
CA CYS A 44 -6.16 -0.79 -5.22
C CYS A 44 -5.91 0.25 -6.33
N GLY A 45 -6.87 1.15 -6.59
CA GLY A 45 -6.77 2.10 -7.69
C GLY A 45 -6.51 1.39 -9.03
N CYS A 46 -5.47 1.78 -9.76
CA CYS A 46 -5.04 1.12 -10.99
C CYS A 46 -4.31 -0.22 -10.77
N GLY A 47 -4.20 -0.70 -9.52
CA GLY A 47 -3.56 -1.97 -9.14
C GLY A 47 -2.05 -1.90 -8.89
N VAL A 48 -1.45 -0.71 -8.81
CA VAL A 48 0.01 -0.58 -8.73
C VAL A 48 0.64 -1.35 -7.57
N VAL A 49 0.05 -1.29 -6.37
CA VAL A 49 0.57 -1.99 -5.18
C VAL A 49 0.42 -3.50 -5.36
N ALA A 50 -0.74 -3.95 -5.84
CA ALA A 50 -1.02 -5.35 -6.16
C ALA A 50 -0.01 -5.94 -7.16
N PHE A 51 0.25 -5.26 -8.28
CA PHE A 51 1.19 -5.74 -9.31
C PHE A 51 2.64 -5.75 -8.83
N CYS A 52 3.05 -4.75 -8.06
CA CYS A 52 4.39 -4.74 -7.46
C CYS A 52 4.56 -5.85 -6.42
N ALA A 53 3.56 -6.13 -5.58
CA ALA A 53 3.58 -7.26 -4.65
C ALA A 53 3.60 -8.61 -5.39
N ALA A 54 2.81 -8.74 -6.47
CA ALA A 54 2.86 -9.90 -7.35
C ALA A 54 4.26 -10.13 -7.93
N GLN A 55 4.93 -9.08 -8.41
CA GLN A 55 6.31 -9.16 -8.91
C GLN A 55 7.25 -9.68 -7.82
N GLN A 56 7.17 -9.19 -6.59
CA GLN A 56 8.02 -9.69 -5.49
C GLN A 56 7.85 -11.20 -5.30
N ALA A 57 6.61 -11.67 -5.21
CA ALA A 57 6.32 -13.09 -5.04
C ALA A 57 6.88 -13.93 -6.20
N VAL A 58 6.61 -13.53 -7.44
CA VAL A 58 7.07 -14.24 -8.64
C VAL A 58 8.60 -14.31 -8.72
N LEU A 59 9.30 -13.22 -8.42
CA LEU A 59 10.77 -13.18 -8.40
C LEU A 59 11.36 -14.07 -7.29
N ASN A 60 10.57 -14.45 -6.28
CA ASN A 60 10.92 -15.42 -5.26
C ASN A 60 10.32 -16.83 -5.54
N SER A 61 9.95 -17.11 -6.78
CA SER A 61 9.43 -18.41 -7.23
C SER A 61 8.09 -18.81 -6.60
N VAL A 62 7.31 -17.83 -6.12
CA VAL A 62 5.94 -18.02 -5.68
C VAL A 62 4.99 -17.64 -6.81
N ASN A 63 3.94 -18.42 -7.04
CA ASN A 63 2.87 -18.10 -7.99
C ASN A 63 1.62 -17.64 -7.22
N PRO A 64 1.49 -16.34 -6.89
CA PRO A 64 0.41 -15.85 -6.05
C PRO A 64 -0.91 -15.74 -6.80
N VAL A 65 -2.02 -15.80 -6.04
CA VAL A 65 -3.31 -15.29 -6.48
C VAL A 65 -3.50 -13.91 -5.83
N VAL A 66 -3.74 -12.90 -6.65
CA VAL A 66 -3.78 -11.50 -6.24
C VAL A 66 -5.17 -10.94 -6.44
N TYR A 67 -5.68 -10.32 -5.39
CA TYR A 67 -6.96 -9.62 -5.38
C TYR A 67 -6.71 -8.13 -5.18
N GLY A 68 -7.46 -7.31 -5.88
CA GLY A 68 -7.53 -5.87 -5.67
C GLY A 68 -8.98 -5.44 -5.58
N ILE A 69 -9.32 -4.65 -4.59
CA ILE A 69 -10.66 -4.08 -4.43
C ILE A 69 -10.60 -2.56 -4.35
N ASP A 70 -11.57 -1.92 -4.97
CA ASP A 70 -11.73 -0.47 -4.92
C ASP A 70 -13.23 -0.12 -5.09
N PRO A 71 -13.79 0.83 -4.33
CA PRO A 71 -15.19 1.25 -4.54
C PRO A 71 -15.39 2.01 -5.87
N ASP A 72 -14.34 2.57 -6.46
CA ASP A 72 -14.39 3.30 -7.72
C ASP A 72 -14.35 2.36 -8.94
N ALA A 73 -15.43 2.37 -9.72
CA ALA A 73 -15.59 1.51 -10.90
C ALA A 73 -14.53 1.78 -11.98
N ASP A 74 -14.13 3.04 -12.17
CA ASP A 74 -13.14 3.41 -13.19
C ASP A 74 -11.74 2.94 -12.82
N SER A 75 -11.38 3.01 -11.55
CA SER A 75 -10.15 2.44 -11.00
C SER A 75 -10.09 0.93 -11.21
N VAL A 76 -11.16 0.21 -10.89
CA VAL A 76 -11.25 -1.24 -11.09
C VAL A 76 -11.18 -1.63 -12.56
N ALA A 77 -11.87 -0.89 -13.44
CA ALA A 77 -11.80 -1.14 -14.88
C ALA A 77 -10.40 -0.94 -15.43
N GLU A 78 -9.64 0.04 -14.92
CA GLU A 78 -8.26 0.27 -15.29
C GLU A 78 -7.34 -0.84 -14.75
N ALA A 79 -7.51 -1.26 -13.48
CA ALA A 79 -6.78 -2.37 -12.89
C ALA A 79 -7.00 -3.69 -13.65
N ARG A 80 -8.22 -3.99 -14.08
CA ARG A 80 -8.54 -5.14 -14.95
C ARG A 80 -7.85 -5.06 -16.31
N SER A 81 -7.83 -3.87 -16.91
CA SER A 81 -7.11 -3.65 -18.18
C SER A 81 -5.60 -3.87 -17.99
N ASN A 82 -5.04 -3.38 -16.89
CA ASN A 82 -3.63 -3.60 -16.54
C ASN A 82 -3.35 -5.09 -16.30
N ALA A 83 -4.27 -5.83 -15.67
CA ALA A 83 -4.13 -7.27 -15.42
C ALA A 83 -4.01 -8.08 -16.71
N CYS A 84 -4.81 -7.74 -17.73
CA CYS A 84 -4.73 -8.39 -19.05
C CYS A 84 -3.37 -8.19 -19.74
N ALA A 85 -2.66 -7.10 -19.40
CA ALA A 85 -1.37 -6.76 -19.99
C ALA A 85 -0.17 -7.13 -19.09
N TYR A 86 -0.41 -7.65 -17.88
CA TYR A 86 0.63 -7.96 -16.91
C TYR A 86 1.38 -9.23 -17.28
N PRO A 87 2.71 -9.17 -17.52
CA PRO A 87 3.44 -10.28 -18.13
C PRO A 87 3.94 -11.35 -17.15
N LEU A 88 3.89 -11.08 -15.83
CA LEU A 88 4.53 -11.94 -14.83
C LEU A 88 3.61 -13.01 -14.25
N LEU A 89 2.30 -12.86 -14.40
CA LEU A 89 1.30 -13.83 -13.95
C LEU A 89 0.22 -14.03 -14.99
N PRO A 90 -0.38 -15.24 -15.07
CA PRO A 90 -1.59 -15.46 -15.85
C PRO A 90 -2.75 -14.58 -15.35
N ALA A 91 -3.60 -14.14 -16.26
CA ALA A 91 -4.73 -13.25 -15.92
C ALA A 91 -5.71 -13.88 -14.92
N GLU A 92 -5.82 -15.22 -14.92
CA GLU A 92 -6.63 -15.98 -13.96
C GLU A 92 -6.13 -15.91 -12.52
N ASN A 93 -4.92 -15.43 -12.30
CA ASN A 93 -4.37 -15.21 -10.96
C ASN A 93 -4.59 -13.76 -10.47
N LEU A 94 -5.18 -12.89 -11.29
CA LEU A 94 -5.32 -11.45 -11.03
C LEU A 94 -6.80 -11.07 -11.02
N HIS A 95 -7.36 -10.82 -9.84
CA HIS A 95 -8.77 -10.54 -9.64
C HIS A 95 -8.97 -9.13 -9.13
N PHE A 96 -9.70 -8.30 -9.88
CA PHE A 96 -10.02 -6.94 -9.47
C PHE A 96 -11.55 -6.75 -9.41
N GLU A 97 -12.06 -6.29 -8.26
CA GLU A 97 -13.49 -6.21 -7.99
C GLU A 97 -13.87 -4.84 -7.46
N GLN A 98 -15.02 -4.33 -7.92
CA GLN A 98 -15.59 -3.12 -7.35
C GLN A 98 -16.30 -3.51 -6.04
N ALA A 99 -15.69 -3.18 -4.93
CA ALA A 99 -16.22 -3.44 -3.60
C ALA A 99 -15.56 -2.53 -2.56
N THR A 100 -16.29 -2.21 -1.50
CA THR A 100 -15.70 -1.75 -0.26
C THR A 100 -15.07 -2.93 0.49
N ILE A 101 -14.10 -2.66 1.38
CA ILE A 101 -13.51 -3.74 2.18
C ILE A 101 -14.53 -4.40 3.11
N GLN A 102 -15.53 -3.66 3.59
CA GLN A 102 -16.60 -4.18 4.43
C GLN A 102 -17.45 -5.21 3.69
N GLU A 103 -17.91 -4.87 2.47
CA GLU A 103 -18.68 -5.76 1.60
C GLU A 103 -17.86 -6.97 1.21
N PHE A 104 -16.62 -6.77 0.78
CA PHE A 104 -15.73 -7.83 0.39
C PHE A 104 -15.50 -8.83 1.55
N ALA A 105 -15.10 -8.34 2.73
CA ALA A 105 -14.85 -9.20 3.89
C ALA A 105 -16.09 -9.90 4.44
N GLN A 106 -17.29 -9.36 4.18
CA GLN A 106 -18.56 -9.99 4.56
C GLN A 106 -18.94 -11.15 3.65
N HIS A 107 -18.68 -11.04 2.35
CA HIS A 107 -19.12 -12.03 1.36
C HIS A 107 -17.99 -13.00 0.94
N TRP A 108 -16.75 -12.74 1.36
CA TRP A 108 -15.60 -13.51 0.98
C TRP A 108 -15.60 -14.93 1.59
N GLN A 109 -15.51 -15.95 0.74
CA GLN A 109 -15.48 -17.35 1.13
C GLN A 109 -14.22 -18.09 0.62
N GLY A 110 -13.30 -17.38 0.01
CA GLY A 110 -12.12 -17.95 -0.65
C GLY A 110 -10.95 -18.32 0.29
N GLY A 111 -11.14 -18.31 1.62
CA GLY A 111 -10.08 -18.54 2.62
C GLY A 111 -9.38 -17.25 3.04
N THR A 112 -8.26 -17.36 3.73
CA THR A 112 -7.54 -16.19 4.31
C THR A 112 -6.43 -15.68 3.40
N PHE A 113 -5.99 -14.44 3.62
CA PHE A 113 -4.91 -13.79 2.89
C PHE A 113 -3.60 -13.83 3.69
N ASP A 114 -2.51 -14.16 3.00
CA ASP A 114 -1.16 -14.15 3.59
C ASP A 114 -0.63 -12.71 3.71
N LEU A 115 -1.04 -11.85 2.77
CA LEU A 115 -0.68 -10.45 2.78
C LEU A 115 -1.88 -9.58 2.39
N ILE A 116 -2.20 -8.63 3.26
CA ILE A 116 -3.17 -7.57 2.97
C ILE A 116 -2.42 -6.24 2.94
N LEU A 117 -2.67 -5.44 1.90
CA LEU A 117 -2.05 -4.14 1.68
C LEU A 117 -3.11 -3.06 1.63
N SER A 118 -2.81 -1.86 2.12
CA SER A 118 -3.69 -0.71 1.94
C SER A 118 -2.92 0.61 1.94
N ASN A 119 -3.23 1.44 0.95
CA ASN A 119 -2.90 2.85 0.94
C ASN A 119 -4.22 3.63 1.02
N PRO A 120 -4.85 3.69 2.20
CA PRO A 120 -6.19 4.25 2.32
C PRO A 120 -6.18 5.75 2.09
N PRO A 121 -7.28 6.34 1.59
CA PRO A 121 -7.40 7.79 1.48
C PRO A 121 -7.23 8.42 2.87
N PHE A 122 -6.41 9.46 2.97
CA PHE A 122 -6.17 10.14 4.24
C PHE A 122 -7.39 10.96 4.63
N PHE A 123 -7.89 10.71 5.82
CA PHE A 123 -8.96 11.51 6.39
C PHE A 123 -8.42 12.88 6.79
N HIS A 124 -8.63 13.89 5.95
CA HIS A 124 -8.48 15.30 6.34
C HIS A 124 -9.71 15.71 7.17
N GLY A 125 -9.89 15.05 8.32
CA GLY A 125 -10.79 15.56 9.34
C GLY A 125 -10.01 16.54 10.19
N ASP A 126 -10.54 17.77 10.37
CA ASP A 126 -10.08 18.74 11.37
C ASP A 126 -10.11 18.11 12.77
N LEU A 127 -9.12 17.27 13.07
CA LEU A 127 -8.87 16.78 14.42
C LEU A 127 -8.19 17.90 15.19
N LYS A 128 -9.01 18.81 15.76
CA LYS A 128 -8.54 19.64 16.88
C LYS A 128 -8.13 18.71 18.02
N PRO A 129 -6.99 18.98 18.72
CA PRO A 129 -6.39 18.06 19.68
C PRO A 129 -7.23 17.69 20.92
N ASP A 130 -8.41 18.28 21.13
CA ASP A 130 -9.03 18.37 22.45
C ASP A 130 -10.30 17.51 22.67
N HIS A 131 -10.68 16.59 21.76
CA HIS A 131 -11.85 15.76 22.06
C HIS A 131 -11.72 14.30 21.63
N PRO A 132 -11.80 13.36 22.63
CA PRO A 132 -11.84 11.91 22.38
C PRO A 132 -13.11 11.42 21.66
N ARG A 133 -14.09 12.31 21.43
CA ARG A 133 -15.42 11.98 20.88
C ARG A 133 -15.53 12.04 19.35
N HIS A 134 -14.48 12.47 18.63
CA HIS A 134 -14.51 12.55 17.15
C HIS A 134 -14.09 11.27 16.42
N LEU A 135 -13.87 10.18 17.16
CA LEU A 135 -13.75 8.82 16.61
C LEU A 135 -15.11 8.20 16.21
N GLN A 136 -16.22 8.86 16.54
CA GLN A 136 -17.55 8.24 16.47
C GLN A 136 -18.50 8.79 15.39
N SER A 137 -18.13 9.70 14.54
CA SER A 137 -19.16 10.25 13.66
C SER A 137 -18.65 10.60 12.26
N ARG A 138 -18.90 9.71 11.33
CA ARG A 138 -19.43 10.02 10.00
C ARG A 138 -19.94 8.73 9.34
N HIS A 139 -20.94 8.13 9.92
CA HIS A 139 -21.86 7.25 9.21
C HIS A 139 -22.69 8.11 8.24
N GLY A 140 -22.15 8.47 7.09
CA GLY A 140 -22.91 9.26 6.11
C GLY A 140 -22.15 9.67 4.86
N ASP A 141 -20.85 9.83 4.92
CA ASP A 141 -20.08 10.37 3.79
C ASP A 141 -19.34 9.29 2.96
N GLY A 142 -19.62 8.01 3.14
CA GLY A 142 -19.02 6.92 2.37
C GLY A 142 -17.51 6.68 2.64
N ASN A 143 -16.93 7.32 3.64
CA ASN A 143 -15.51 7.22 3.95
C ASN A 143 -15.23 6.03 4.89
N LEU A 144 -14.27 5.19 4.51
CA LEU A 144 -13.77 4.06 5.30
C LEU A 144 -13.10 4.55 6.61
N THR A 145 -13.55 4.07 7.77
CA THR A 145 -12.90 4.34 9.06
C THR A 145 -11.79 3.35 9.35
N PHE A 146 -10.88 3.68 10.29
CA PHE A 146 -9.82 2.77 10.70
C PHE A 146 -10.38 1.52 11.42
N GLU A 147 -11.46 1.69 12.18
CA GLU A 147 -12.17 0.61 12.86
C GLU A 147 -12.77 -0.37 11.85
N GLU A 148 -13.41 0.13 10.81
CA GLU A 148 -14.01 -0.68 9.73
C GLU A 148 -12.92 -1.41 8.93
N LEU A 149 -11.83 -0.73 8.60
CA LEU A 149 -10.69 -1.34 7.93
C LEU A 149 -10.11 -2.47 8.78
N LEU A 150 -9.80 -2.21 10.05
CA LEU A 150 -9.22 -3.20 10.95
C LEU A 150 -10.15 -4.38 11.17
N ALA A 151 -11.44 -4.12 11.44
CA ALA A 151 -12.43 -5.18 11.65
C ALA A 151 -12.59 -6.08 10.42
N SER A 152 -12.55 -5.51 9.23
CA SER A 152 -12.63 -6.25 7.97
C SER A 152 -11.36 -7.07 7.72
N VAL A 153 -10.19 -6.47 7.92
CA VAL A 153 -8.89 -7.18 7.82
C VAL A 153 -8.84 -8.36 8.76
N LEU A 154 -9.26 -8.20 10.02
CA LEU A 154 -9.26 -9.28 11.01
C LEU A 154 -10.12 -10.50 10.61
N LYS A 155 -11.15 -10.33 9.79
CA LYS A 155 -11.98 -11.45 9.30
C LYS A 155 -11.28 -12.33 8.28
N ILE A 156 -10.39 -11.72 7.46
CA ILE A 156 -9.85 -12.38 6.26
C ILE A 156 -8.33 -12.54 6.29
N LEU A 157 -7.62 -11.98 7.28
CA LEU A 157 -6.18 -12.16 7.46
C LEU A 157 -5.87 -13.56 7.96
N ALA A 158 -4.91 -14.26 7.35
CA ALA A 158 -4.42 -15.54 7.80
C ALA A 158 -3.76 -15.44 9.19
N GLU A 159 -3.66 -16.58 9.90
CA GLU A 159 -3.03 -16.63 11.23
C GLU A 159 -1.58 -16.14 11.18
N GLU A 160 -0.81 -16.60 10.20
CA GLU A 160 0.56 -16.15 9.95
C GLU A 160 0.65 -14.97 8.96
N GLY A 161 -0.50 -14.41 8.58
CA GLY A 161 -0.60 -13.33 7.60
C GLY A 161 -0.03 -12.02 8.11
N ARG A 162 0.23 -11.12 7.15
CA ARG A 162 0.70 -9.76 7.40
C ARG A 162 -0.28 -8.74 6.83
N PHE A 163 -0.53 -7.69 7.60
CA PHE A 163 -1.26 -6.52 7.13
C PHE A 163 -0.31 -5.33 7.11
N SER A 164 -0.08 -4.76 5.92
CA SER A 164 0.80 -3.59 5.75
C SER A 164 0.03 -2.42 5.17
N LEU A 165 0.22 -1.23 5.75
CA LEU A 165 -0.40 -0.01 5.26
C LEU A 165 0.55 1.17 5.38
N ILE A 166 0.32 2.19 4.54
CA ILE A 166 1.03 3.46 4.59
C ILE A 166 0.10 4.57 5.05
N LEU A 167 0.57 5.39 5.99
CA LEU A 167 -0.21 6.51 6.55
C LEU A 167 0.69 7.72 6.79
N PRO A 168 0.12 8.94 6.86
CA PRO A 168 0.81 10.05 7.52
C PRO A 168 1.16 9.67 8.96
N VAL A 169 2.23 10.24 9.50
CA VAL A 169 2.75 9.84 10.83
C VAL A 169 1.70 9.95 11.93
N ARG A 170 0.89 11.01 11.91
CA ARG A 170 -0.15 11.25 12.92
C ARG A 170 -1.23 10.17 12.89
N GLU A 171 -1.72 9.86 11.70
CA GLU A 171 -2.73 8.83 11.45
C GLU A 171 -2.17 7.44 11.74
N GLY A 172 -0.89 7.22 11.47
CA GLY A 172 -0.18 5.99 11.83
C GLY A 172 -0.14 5.75 13.35
N VAL A 173 0.06 6.81 14.16
CA VAL A 173 -0.01 6.71 15.62
C VAL A 173 -1.43 6.35 16.08
N ALA A 174 -2.45 6.98 15.49
CA ALA A 174 -3.85 6.70 15.83
C ALA A 174 -4.23 5.26 15.44
N PHE A 175 -3.84 4.82 14.24
CA PHE A 175 -4.09 3.45 13.79
C PHE A 175 -3.38 2.42 14.68
N ASP A 176 -2.11 2.66 15.05
CA ASP A 176 -1.34 1.77 15.92
C ASP A 176 -1.98 1.62 17.32
N ALA A 177 -2.51 2.71 17.87
CA ALA A 177 -3.24 2.67 19.15
C ALA A 177 -4.50 1.80 19.09
N LEU A 178 -5.20 1.80 17.94
CA LEU A 178 -6.37 0.97 17.70
C LEU A 178 -5.97 -0.50 17.45
N ALA A 179 -5.01 -0.73 16.58
CA ALA A 179 -4.63 -2.07 16.09
C ALA A 179 -4.03 -2.95 17.18
N ARG A 180 -3.30 -2.38 18.16
CA ARG A 180 -2.62 -3.12 19.25
C ARG A 180 -3.53 -3.97 20.14
N GLN A 181 -4.83 -3.78 20.06
CA GLN A 181 -5.81 -4.62 20.77
C GLN A 181 -6.01 -6.00 20.12
N SER A 182 -5.65 -6.14 18.85
CA SER A 182 -5.92 -7.34 18.04
C SER A 182 -4.73 -7.81 17.20
N LEU A 183 -3.78 -6.93 16.92
CA LEU A 183 -2.60 -7.19 16.11
C LEU A 183 -1.36 -6.58 16.76
N THR A 184 -0.21 -7.20 16.51
CA THR A 184 1.09 -6.67 16.93
C THR A 184 1.78 -5.98 15.76
N CYS A 185 2.23 -4.73 15.96
CA CYS A 185 3.09 -4.06 14.98
C CYS A 185 4.46 -4.75 15.00
N VAL A 186 4.79 -5.47 13.94
CA VAL A 186 6.05 -6.21 13.82
C VAL A 186 7.13 -5.41 13.09
N ARG A 187 6.73 -4.44 12.25
CA ARG A 187 7.65 -3.54 11.55
C ARG A 187 7.05 -2.16 11.38
N ARG A 188 7.88 -1.14 11.59
CA ARG A 188 7.57 0.27 11.38
C ARG A 188 8.67 0.93 10.59
N VAL A 189 8.38 1.48 9.43
CA VAL A 189 9.32 2.26 8.63
C VAL A 189 8.89 3.71 8.62
N VAL A 190 9.68 4.56 9.26
CA VAL A 190 9.43 6.02 9.34
C VAL A 190 10.09 6.69 8.15
N VAL A 191 9.29 7.38 7.32
CA VAL A 191 9.74 7.95 6.05
C VAL A 191 9.83 9.47 6.15
N ARG A 192 11.02 10.01 5.78
CA ARG A 192 11.29 11.45 5.66
C ARG A 192 11.45 11.83 4.19
N PRO A 193 10.82 12.93 3.73
CA PRO A 193 10.99 13.38 2.35
C PRO A 193 12.42 13.84 2.06
N THR A 194 13.05 14.54 3.02
CA THR A 194 14.46 14.98 2.96
C THR A 194 15.10 14.91 4.34
N GLU A 195 16.43 14.99 4.39
CA GLU A 195 17.19 15.06 5.65
C GLU A 195 16.78 16.23 6.56
N ARG A 196 16.29 17.33 5.97
CA ARG A 196 15.92 18.55 6.69
C ARG A 196 14.47 18.61 7.13
N LYS A 197 13.60 17.80 6.52
CA LYS A 197 12.17 17.79 6.84
C LYS A 197 11.82 16.70 7.86
N PRO A 198 10.82 16.93 8.71
CA PRO A 198 10.34 15.88 9.61
C PRO A 198 9.79 14.70 8.82
N ALA A 199 9.65 13.57 9.51
CA ALA A 199 8.94 12.42 8.96
C ALA A 199 7.49 12.79 8.64
N HIS A 200 6.98 12.31 7.50
CA HIS A 200 5.63 12.63 7.06
C HIS A 200 4.80 11.39 6.74
N ARG A 201 5.45 10.24 6.55
CA ARG A 201 4.79 8.94 6.33
C ARG A 201 5.37 7.88 7.24
N VAL A 202 4.55 6.88 7.52
CA VAL A 202 4.97 5.65 8.17
C VAL A 202 4.34 4.47 7.43
N VAL A 203 5.15 3.45 7.17
CA VAL A 203 4.66 2.13 6.72
C VAL A 203 4.66 1.22 7.93
N LEU A 204 3.50 0.67 8.25
CA LEU A 204 3.28 -0.20 9.39
C LEU A 204 2.93 -1.60 8.90
N THR A 205 3.56 -2.62 9.48
CA THR A 205 3.23 -4.02 9.21
C THR A 205 2.80 -4.69 10.51
N TYR A 206 1.65 -5.31 10.47
CA TYR A 206 1.02 -6.01 11.60
C TYR A 206 0.93 -7.50 11.37
N ALA A 207 0.89 -8.25 12.46
CA ALA A 207 0.66 -9.70 12.50
C ALA A 207 -0.17 -10.09 13.72
N ARG A 208 -0.68 -11.34 13.73
CA ARG A 208 -1.40 -11.92 14.88
C ARG A 208 -0.47 -12.46 15.97
N ILE A 209 0.84 -12.31 15.82
CA ILE A 209 1.84 -12.82 16.76
C ILE A 209 1.83 -11.96 18.03
N ALA A 210 1.72 -12.60 19.21
CA ALA A 210 1.89 -11.92 20.48
C ALA A 210 3.38 -11.70 20.81
N ASP A 211 3.67 -10.63 21.58
CA ASP A 211 4.98 -10.34 22.19
C ASP A 211 6.19 -10.32 21.23
N CYS A 212 5.97 -9.89 19.98
CA CYS A 212 7.05 -9.67 19.03
C CYS A 212 7.53 -8.21 19.11
N PRO A 213 8.84 -7.94 19.29
CA PRO A 213 9.36 -6.58 19.28
C PRO A 213 9.17 -5.96 17.89
N CYS A 214 8.69 -4.72 17.86
CA CYS A 214 8.55 -3.97 16.62
C CYS A 214 9.93 -3.58 16.08
N ARG A 215 10.26 -3.98 14.86
CA ARG A 215 11.45 -3.52 14.15
C ARG A 215 11.19 -2.12 13.59
N GLU A 216 11.84 -1.11 14.18
CA GLU A 216 11.75 0.27 13.68
C GLU A 216 12.89 0.59 12.73
N GLU A 217 12.58 1.17 11.58
CA GLU A 217 13.50 1.56 10.52
C GLU A 217 13.21 3.00 10.09
N HIS A 218 14.23 3.67 9.55
CA HIS A 218 14.11 5.03 9.03
C HIS A 218 14.55 5.08 7.58
N LEU A 219 13.74 5.68 6.73
CA LEU A 219 14.02 5.91 5.33
C LEU A 219 13.97 7.41 5.03
N THR A 220 15.03 7.95 4.48
CA THR A 220 15.04 9.31 3.91
C THR A 220 15.05 9.20 2.40
N ILE A 221 14.09 9.85 1.72
CA ILE A 221 13.96 9.75 0.26
C ILE A 221 15.06 10.55 -0.44
N ARG A 222 15.28 11.80 -0.04
CA ARG A 222 16.23 12.72 -0.69
C ARG A 222 17.25 13.28 0.29
N LYS A 223 18.47 13.50 -0.21
CA LYS A 223 19.54 14.21 0.46
C LYS A 223 19.22 15.72 0.54
N ALA A 224 20.05 16.47 1.25
CA ALA A 224 19.94 17.92 1.37
C ALA A 224 20.07 18.67 0.02
N ASP A 225 20.74 18.09 -0.96
CA ASP A 225 20.92 18.59 -2.33
C ASP A 225 19.82 18.12 -3.30
N ASN A 226 18.74 17.56 -2.77
CA ASN A 226 17.58 17.05 -3.49
C ASN A 226 17.82 15.78 -4.36
N ARG A 227 19.02 15.19 -4.35
CA ARG A 227 19.27 13.88 -4.95
C ARG A 227 18.67 12.77 -4.09
N TYR A 228 18.28 11.66 -4.70
CA TYR A 228 17.82 10.48 -3.96
C TYR A 228 18.93 9.92 -3.07
N THR A 229 18.56 9.39 -1.90
CA THR A 229 19.48 8.66 -1.04
C THR A 229 19.80 7.28 -1.64
N GLU A 230 20.93 6.71 -1.28
CA GLU A 230 21.26 5.34 -1.71
C GLU A 230 20.27 4.31 -1.17
N ALA A 231 19.77 4.50 0.05
CA ALA A 231 18.76 3.63 0.64
C ALA A 231 17.47 3.62 -0.19
N TYR A 232 17.00 4.80 -0.63
CA TYR A 232 15.83 4.89 -1.48
C TYR A 232 16.07 4.30 -2.88
N LEU A 233 17.22 4.54 -3.49
CA LEU A 233 17.58 3.97 -4.79
C LEU A 233 17.63 2.44 -4.75
N ARG A 234 18.26 1.86 -3.73
CA ARG A 234 18.27 0.39 -3.53
C ARG A 234 16.87 -0.18 -3.35
N LEU A 235 16.02 0.50 -2.57
CA LEU A 235 14.64 0.09 -2.36
C LEU A 235 13.84 0.05 -3.67
N MET A 236 14.09 1.01 -4.58
CA MET A 236 13.37 1.14 -5.85
C MET A 236 14.01 0.35 -7.01
N GLU A 237 15.18 -0.23 -6.82
CA GLU A 237 15.95 -0.91 -7.88
C GLU A 237 15.17 -2.05 -8.55
N GLY A 238 14.36 -2.77 -7.79
CA GLY A 238 13.51 -3.86 -8.30
C GLY A 238 12.36 -3.37 -9.20
N TYR A 239 11.99 -2.09 -9.10
CA TYR A 239 10.82 -1.53 -9.78
C TYR A 239 11.18 -0.53 -10.88
N SER A 240 12.31 0.15 -10.77
CA SER A 240 12.73 1.15 -11.77
C SER A 240 13.19 0.48 -13.04
N GLY A 241 12.49 0.77 -14.15
CA GLY A 241 12.90 0.34 -15.50
C GLY A 241 14.02 1.18 -16.12
N ILE A 242 14.56 2.14 -15.39
CA ILE A 242 15.49 3.15 -15.88
C ILE A 242 16.87 2.84 -15.32
N GLU A 243 17.86 2.67 -16.19
CA GLU A 243 19.27 2.62 -15.80
C GLU A 243 19.62 3.84 -14.96
N ASN A 244 20.42 3.64 -13.92
CA ASN A 244 20.73 4.56 -12.81
C ASN A 244 21.07 6.02 -13.20
N GLU A 245 21.37 6.33 -14.47
CA GLU A 245 21.68 7.69 -14.92
C GLU A 245 20.44 8.56 -15.18
N GLU A 246 19.31 8.00 -15.62
CA GLU A 246 18.08 8.76 -15.81
C GLU A 246 17.29 8.99 -14.52
N LEU A 247 17.43 8.12 -13.52
CA LEU A 247 17.00 8.40 -12.14
C LEU A 247 17.74 9.59 -11.53
N LYS A 248 18.96 9.88 -12.02
CA LYS A 248 19.73 11.05 -11.63
C LYS A 248 19.27 12.33 -12.31
N MET A 249 18.65 12.30 -13.49
CA MET A 249 18.46 13.48 -14.33
C MET A 249 17.02 13.85 -14.68
N LYS A 250 16.08 12.95 -14.67
CA LYS A 250 14.67 13.29 -14.93
C LYS A 250 13.85 13.09 -13.67
N ASN A 251 13.42 14.24 -13.15
CA ASN A 251 12.31 14.37 -12.26
C ASN A 251 11.27 13.25 -12.45
N TRP A 252 11.36 12.21 -11.65
CA TRP A 252 10.17 11.55 -11.19
C TRP A 252 9.45 12.62 -10.36
N VAL A 253 8.93 13.60 -11.06
CA VAL A 253 8.04 14.60 -10.50
C VAL A 253 6.70 13.89 -10.32
N LEU A 254 6.66 13.03 -9.36
CA LEU A 254 5.47 12.88 -8.58
C LEU A 254 5.40 14.19 -7.81
N ASP A 255 4.54 15.06 -8.32
CA ASP A 255 4.26 16.38 -7.77
C ASP A 255 3.85 16.16 -6.30
N LEU A 256 4.86 16.17 -5.41
CA LEU A 256 4.65 16.30 -4.00
C LEU A 256 4.17 17.73 -3.77
N ARG A 257 2.90 17.99 -4.09
CA ARG A 257 2.22 19.13 -3.51
C ARG A 257 2.10 18.84 -2.02
N LEU A 258 3.12 19.26 -1.33
CA LEU A 258 3.18 19.38 0.12
C LEU A 258 2.38 20.59 0.57
#